data_97da0318cf0f48108ff5f843564bae94
#
_entry.id   97da0318cf0f48108ff5f843564bae94
#
_cell.length_a   1.000
_cell.length_b   1.000
_cell.length_c   1.000
_cell.angle_alpha   90.00
_cell.angle_beta   90.00
_cell.angle_gamma   90.00
#
_symmetry.space_group_name_H-M   'P 1'
#
loop_
_entity.id
_entity.type
_entity.pdbx_description
1 polymer ?
#
loop_
_entity_poly.entity_id
_entity_poly.type
_entity_poly.pdbx_seq_one_letter_code
_entity_poly.pdbx_strand_id
1 'polypeptide(L)'
;PDIPTDGMDRRAYLRAKFGGEARAQRGYAAIARAGISAGIEFNFDAIDWTPNTIDSHRFVRYAQQLGKGAEAVERVFQSYFLEGRDIGDRSVLVDIGAELGFITDRLDAYLDDTSTIQNILDHNARAHRLGISGVPAFIVDGQFSISGAQEPAVIGRLLDVARERQRELLAGEVTG
;
A
#
# COMPACT_ATOMS: atom_id res chain seq x y z
N PRO A 1 -8.47 12.64 6.79
CA PRO A 1 -9.31 13.41 5.86
C PRO A 1 -9.50 12.63 4.58
N ASP A 2 -10.68 12.75 3.98
CA ASP A 2 -10.91 12.21 2.66
C ASP A 2 -10.07 12.97 1.64
N ILE A 3 -9.34 12.25 0.78
CA ILE A 3 -8.49 12.86 -0.24
C ILE A 3 -9.35 13.06 -1.49
N PRO A 4 -9.46 14.29 -2.02
CA PRO A 4 -10.16 14.58 -3.26
C PRO A 4 -9.64 13.72 -4.44
N THR A 5 -10.45 13.58 -5.49
CA THR A 5 -10.06 12.82 -6.69
C THR A 5 -8.73 13.29 -7.27
N ASP A 6 -8.50 14.60 -7.28
CA ASP A 6 -7.28 15.22 -7.82
C ASP A 6 -6.13 15.26 -6.80
N GLY A 7 -6.30 14.63 -5.62
CA GLY A 7 -5.33 14.76 -4.54
C GLY A 7 -5.46 16.07 -3.77
N MET A 8 -4.44 16.40 -2.99
CA MET A 8 -4.41 17.68 -2.25
C MET A 8 -2.98 18.08 -1.86
N ASP A 9 -2.80 19.37 -1.58
CA ASP A 9 -1.54 19.91 -1.06
C ASP A 9 -1.04 19.12 0.16
N ARG A 10 0.23 18.75 0.13
CA ARG A 10 0.84 17.91 1.17
C ARG A 10 0.80 18.55 2.55
N ARG A 11 1.07 19.86 2.65
CA ARG A 11 1.08 20.57 3.93
C ARG A 11 -0.32 20.69 4.50
N ALA A 12 -1.32 20.94 3.64
CA ALA A 12 -2.73 20.97 4.04
C ALA A 12 -3.17 19.61 4.60
N TYR A 13 -2.83 18.52 3.91
CA TYR A 13 -3.08 17.15 4.38
C TYR A 13 -2.45 16.87 5.74
N LEU A 14 -1.16 17.20 5.90
CA LEU A 14 -0.43 16.97 7.14
C LEU A 14 -0.99 17.76 8.34
N ARG A 15 -1.38 19.02 8.10
CA ARG A 15 -2.05 19.83 9.13
C ARG A 15 -3.35 19.18 9.58
N ALA A 16 -4.17 18.73 8.63
CA ALA A 16 -5.46 18.11 8.93
C ALA A 16 -5.30 16.77 9.66
N LYS A 17 -4.35 15.93 9.23
CA LYS A 17 -4.16 14.58 9.75
C LYS A 17 -3.46 14.53 11.10
N PHE A 18 -2.44 15.36 11.31
CA PHE A 18 -1.57 15.31 12.49
C PHE A 18 -1.77 16.47 13.46
N GLY A 19 -2.63 17.44 13.12
CA GLY A 19 -2.87 18.62 13.94
C GLY A 19 -1.72 19.63 13.92
N GLY A 20 -0.83 19.57 12.93
CA GLY A 20 0.26 20.54 12.72
C GLY A 20 1.52 19.94 12.09
N GLU A 21 2.27 20.81 11.40
CA GLU A 21 3.48 20.42 10.66
C GLU A 21 4.58 19.86 11.58
N ALA A 22 4.81 20.49 12.73
CA ALA A 22 5.86 20.07 13.66
C ALA A 22 5.64 18.63 14.19
N ARG A 23 4.39 18.20 14.34
CA ARG A 23 4.07 16.84 14.76
C ARG A 23 4.29 15.85 13.62
N ALA A 24 3.90 16.23 12.40
CA ALA A 24 4.14 15.43 11.19
C ALA A 24 5.65 15.25 10.94
N GLN A 25 6.43 16.33 11.01
CA GLN A 25 7.90 16.29 10.83
C GLN A 25 8.59 15.34 11.82
N ARG A 26 8.20 15.35 13.10
CA ARG A 26 8.76 14.40 14.07
C ARG A 26 8.47 12.95 13.70
N GLY A 27 7.26 12.67 13.22
CA GLY A 27 6.88 11.34 12.72
C GLY A 27 7.73 10.92 11.52
N TYR A 28 7.85 11.79 10.52
CA TYR A 28 8.66 11.51 9.32
C TYR A 28 10.14 11.36 9.63
N ALA A 29 10.69 12.16 10.54
CA ALA A 29 12.08 12.00 10.96
C ALA A 29 12.34 10.63 11.63
N ALA A 30 11.37 10.09 12.37
CA ALA A 30 11.48 8.75 12.92
C ALA A 30 11.42 7.66 11.83
N ILE A 31 10.50 7.81 10.86
CA ILE A 31 10.38 6.89 9.70
C ILE A 31 11.65 6.95 8.84
N ALA A 32 12.18 8.14 8.56
CA ALA A 32 13.41 8.30 7.79
C ALA A 32 14.61 7.59 8.46
N ARG A 33 14.75 7.72 9.78
CA ARG A 33 15.80 6.99 10.52
C ARG A 33 15.63 5.46 10.43
N ALA A 34 14.39 4.98 10.58
CA ALA A 34 14.12 3.56 10.42
C ALA A 34 14.40 3.08 8.98
N GLY A 35 14.08 3.91 7.98
CA GLY A 35 14.39 3.65 6.58
C GLY A 35 15.87 3.44 6.32
N ILE A 36 16.72 4.33 6.84
CA ILE A 36 18.19 4.21 6.70
C ILE A 36 18.66 2.85 7.22
N SER A 37 18.15 2.38 8.36
CA SER A 37 18.49 1.08 8.92
C SER A 37 18.05 -0.09 8.04
N ALA A 38 17.04 0.12 7.18
CA ALA A 38 16.54 -0.84 6.22
C ALA A 38 17.11 -0.64 4.79
N GLY A 39 18.03 0.30 4.60
CA GLY A 39 18.61 0.63 3.29
C GLY A 39 17.71 1.49 2.41
N ILE A 40 16.74 2.21 3.01
CA ILE A 40 15.80 3.09 2.29
C ILE A 40 16.06 4.54 2.67
N GLU A 41 16.43 5.37 1.70
CA GLU A 41 16.64 6.80 1.86
C GLU A 41 15.37 7.57 1.45
N PHE A 42 14.43 7.72 2.38
CA PHE A 42 13.20 8.48 2.12
C PHE A 42 13.46 9.95 1.84
N ASN A 43 12.85 10.48 0.79
CA ASN A 43 12.91 11.89 0.39
C ASN A 43 11.56 12.58 0.63
N PHE A 44 11.15 12.67 1.89
CA PHE A 44 9.84 13.26 2.25
C PHE A 44 9.73 14.75 1.88
N ASP A 45 10.85 15.45 1.78
CA ASP A 45 10.88 16.89 1.44
C ASP A 45 10.58 17.13 -0.05
N ALA A 46 10.75 16.13 -0.90
CA ALA A 46 10.38 16.20 -2.32
C ALA A 46 8.88 15.96 -2.57
N ILE A 47 8.12 15.57 -1.54
CA ILE A 47 6.70 15.26 -1.69
C ILE A 47 5.87 16.51 -1.44
N ASP A 48 5.44 17.18 -2.50
CA ASP A 48 4.58 18.37 -2.43
C ASP A 48 3.09 18.05 -2.46
N TRP A 49 2.72 16.85 -2.92
CA TRP A 49 1.33 16.45 -3.16
C TRP A 49 0.96 15.16 -2.44
N THR A 50 -0.26 15.11 -1.91
CA THR A 50 -0.85 13.87 -1.38
C THR A 50 -1.86 13.36 -2.39
N PRO A 51 -1.55 12.29 -3.13
CA PRO A 51 -2.37 11.78 -4.22
C PRO A 51 -3.64 11.10 -3.73
N ASN A 52 -4.67 11.08 -4.58
CA ASN A 52 -5.66 10.01 -4.55
C ASN A 52 -5.07 8.78 -5.21
N THR A 53 -5.00 7.65 -4.50
CA THR A 53 -4.27 6.47 -4.95
C THR A 53 -5.12 5.43 -5.67
N ILE A 54 -6.36 5.76 -6.05
CA ILE A 54 -7.24 4.80 -6.74
C ILE A 54 -6.57 4.31 -8.03
N ASP A 55 -6.03 5.21 -8.85
CA ASP A 55 -5.38 4.83 -10.11
C ASP A 55 -4.05 4.11 -9.90
N SER A 56 -3.29 4.43 -8.84
CA SER A 56 -2.12 3.64 -8.45
C SER A 56 -2.50 2.18 -8.11
N HIS A 57 -3.59 1.96 -7.40
CA HIS A 57 -4.09 0.60 -7.11
C HIS A 57 -4.57 -0.12 -8.37
N ARG A 58 -5.21 0.59 -9.30
CA ARG A 58 -5.60 0.05 -10.61
C ARG A 58 -4.38 -0.35 -11.43
N PHE A 59 -3.37 0.50 -11.46
CA PHE A 59 -2.08 0.22 -12.10
C PHE A 59 -1.43 -1.06 -11.54
N VAL A 60 -1.34 -1.19 -10.22
CA VAL A 60 -0.81 -2.41 -9.58
C VAL A 60 -1.64 -3.64 -9.98
N ARG A 61 -2.97 -3.53 -10.02
CA ARG A 61 -3.84 -4.62 -10.46
C ARG A 61 -3.61 -5.02 -11.91
N TYR A 62 -3.42 -4.05 -12.81
CA TYR A 62 -3.04 -4.30 -14.19
C TYR A 62 -1.70 -5.05 -14.27
N ALA A 63 -0.70 -4.59 -13.53
CA ALA A 63 0.60 -5.23 -13.46
C ALA A 63 0.53 -6.67 -12.92
N GLN A 64 -0.33 -6.94 -11.93
CA GLN A 64 -0.57 -8.29 -11.40
C GLN A 64 -1.08 -9.25 -12.48
N GLN A 65 -1.97 -8.80 -13.36
CA GLN A 65 -2.47 -9.61 -14.49
C GLN A 65 -1.35 -9.99 -15.47
N LEU A 66 -0.29 -9.18 -15.53
CA LEU A 66 0.91 -9.41 -16.35
C LEU A 66 2.05 -10.12 -15.59
N GLY A 67 1.80 -10.58 -14.36
CA GLY A 67 2.81 -11.24 -13.51
C GLY A 67 3.89 -10.31 -12.93
N LYS A 68 3.69 -8.97 -12.98
CA LYS A 68 4.64 -7.94 -12.55
C LYS A 68 4.13 -7.09 -11.38
N GLY A 69 3.26 -7.66 -10.55
CA GLY A 69 2.64 -6.91 -9.45
C GLY A 69 3.64 -6.44 -8.38
N ALA A 70 4.62 -7.27 -8.04
CA ALA A 70 5.63 -6.93 -7.03
C ALA A 70 6.53 -5.78 -7.51
N GLU A 71 7.01 -5.86 -8.74
CA GLU A 71 7.83 -4.81 -9.35
C GLU A 71 7.07 -3.48 -9.47
N ALA A 72 5.78 -3.55 -9.81
CA ALA A 72 4.93 -2.38 -9.91
C ALA A 72 4.72 -1.70 -8.54
N VAL A 73 4.47 -2.47 -7.47
CA VAL A 73 4.35 -1.93 -6.11
C VAL A 73 5.65 -1.25 -5.69
N GLU A 74 6.79 -1.92 -5.88
CA GLU A 74 8.11 -1.39 -5.55
C GLU A 74 8.37 -0.07 -6.30
N ARG A 75 8.11 -0.04 -7.61
CA ARG A 75 8.38 1.14 -8.43
C ARG A 75 7.45 2.32 -8.09
N VAL A 76 6.19 2.06 -7.77
CA VAL A 76 5.25 3.09 -7.27
C VAL A 76 5.72 3.67 -5.95
N PHE A 77 6.20 2.84 -5.01
CA PHE A 77 6.74 3.34 -3.74
C PHE A 77 8.02 4.16 -3.94
N GLN A 78 8.94 3.73 -4.80
CA GLN A 78 10.15 4.51 -5.12
C GLN A 78 9.78 5.85 -5.73
N SER A 79 8.87 5.88 -6.71
CA SER A 79 8.40 7.11 -7.34
C SER A 79 7.85 8.11 -6.33
N TYR A 80 7.05 7.65 -5.38
CA TYR A 80 6.45 8.54 -4.39
C TYR A 80 7.42 8.93 -3.27
N PHE A 81 8.03 7.94 -2.61
CA PHE A 81 8.79 8.17 -1.38
C PHE A 81 10.23 8.60 -1.59
N LEU A 82 10.85 8.27 -2.73
CA LEU A 82 12.25 8.61 -3.01
C LEU A 82 12.36 9.73 -4.05
N GLU A 83 11.44 9.76 -5.04
CA GLU A 83 11.50 10.72 -6.15
C GLU A 83 10.50 11.87 -5.99
N GLY A 84 9.51 11.78 -5.08
CA GLY A 84 8.50 12.81 -4.84
C GLY A 84 7.47 12.95 -5.96
N ARG A 85 7.37 11.96 -6.89
CA ARG A 85 6.41 12.00 -8.00
C ARG A 85 4.97 11.81 -7.51
N ASP A 86 4.04 12.50 -8.15
CA ASP A 86 2.61 12.32 -7.88
C ASP A 86 2.11 11.02 -8.52
N ILE A 87 1.97 9.97 -7.71
CA ILE A 87 1.45 8.68 -8.16
C ILE A 87 -0.07 8.65 -8.37
N GLY A 88 -0.76 9.75 -8.15
CA GLY A 88 -2.14 9.97 -8.58
C GLY A 88 -2.24 10.48 -10.02
N ASP A 89 -1.14 11.03 -10.55
CA ASP A 89 -1.05 11.49 -11.94
C ASP A 89 -0.93 10.29 -12.89
N ARG A 90 -1.87 10.21 -13.82
CA ARG A 90 -1.91 9.15 -14.83
C ARG A 90 -0.64 9.11 -15.69
N SER A 91 -0.06 10.25 -16.04
CA SER A 91 1.17 10.31 -16.83
C SER A 91 2.33 9.63 -16.11
N VAL A 92 2.44 9.84 -14.79
CA VAL A 92 3.45 9.19 -13.94
C VAL A 92 3.26 7.67 -13.92
N LEU A 93 2.02 7.18 -13.86
CA LEU A 93 1.74 5.75 -13.87
C LEU A 93 2.05 5.11 -15.24
N VAL A 94 1.78 5.82 -16.33
CA VAL A 94 2.13 5.37 -17.70
C VAL A 94 3.64 5.31 -17.88
N ASP A 95 4.40 6.30 -17.39
CA ASP A 95 5.86 6.30 -17.39
C ASP A 95 6.42 5.09 -16.61
N ILE A 96 5.91 4.84 -15.40
CA ILE A 96 6.29 3.66 -14.60
C ILE A 96 5.97 2.37 -15.39
N GLY A 97 4.83 2.33 -16.08
CA GLY A 97 4.47 1.21 -16.94
C GLY A 97 5.46 0.99 -18.07
N ALA A 98 5.92 2.06 -18.72
CA ALA A 98 6.96 2.00 -19.75
C ALA A 98 8.28 1.46 -19.22
N GLU A 99 8.73 1.92 -18.04
CA GLU A 99 9.93 1.43 -17.35
C GLU A 99 9.83 -0.08 -17.06
N LEU A 100 8.63 -0.59 -16.74
CA LEU A 100 8.37 -2.01 -16.51
C LEU A 100 8.15 -2.80 -17.81
N GLY A 101 8.20 -2.16 -18.98
CA GLY A 101 8.04 -2.77 -20.30
C GLY A 101 6.59 -3.06 -20.66
N PHE A 102 5.61 -2.33 -20.11
CA PHE A 102 4.21 -2.43 -20.53
C PHE A 102 3.98 -1.69 -21.85
N ILE A 103 2.96 -2.12 -22.57
CA ILE A 103 2.47 -1.39 -23.76
C ILE A 103 1.65 -0.20 -23.24
N THR A 104 2.21 1.00 -23.35
CA THR A 104 1.66 2.23 -22.76
C THR A 104 0.24 2.53 -23.22
N ASP A 105 -0.09 2.37 -24.49
CA ASP A 105 -1.44 2.60 -25.01
C ASP A 105 -2.48 1.65 -24.38
N ARG A 106 -2.09 0.41 -24.06
CA ARG A 106 -2.97 -0.55 -23.39
C ARG A 106 -3.17 -0.20 -21.91
N LEU A 107 -2.11 0.23 -21.24
CA LEU A 107 -2.18 0.69 -19.87
C LEU A 107 -3.03 1.95 -19.78
N ASP A 108 -2.81 2.89 -20.67
CA ASP A 108 -3.54 4.15 -20.72
C ASP A 108 -5.04 3.91 -20.96
N ALA A 109 -5.40 3.05 -21.92
CA ALA A 109 -6.79 2.63 -22.16
C ALA A 109 -7.40 1.90 -20.94
N TYR A 110 -6.62 1.08 -20.22
CA TYR A 110 -7.08 0.43 -19.00
C TYR A 110 -7.36 1.44 -17.88
N LEU A 111 -6.52 2.45 -17.71
CA LEU A 111 -6.71 3.52 -16.73
C LEU A 111 -7.84 4.48 -17.14
N ASP A 112 -8.19 4.56 -18.41
CA ASP A 112 -9.34 5.33 -18.92
C ASP A 112 -10.68 4.66 -18.62
N ASP A 113 -10.71 3.32 -18.60
CA ASP A 113 -11.91 2.53 -18.26
C ASP A 113 -12.25 2.62 -16.78
N THR A 114 -13.16 3.52 -16.43
CA THR A 114 -13.59 3.76 -15.04
C THR A 114 -14.33 2.58 -14.40
N SER A 115 -14.73 1.56 -15.17
CA SER A 115 -15.45 0.38 -14.66
C SER A 115 -14.63 -0.39 -13.60
N THR A 116 -13.29 -0.29 -13.65
CA THR A 116 -12.39 -0.96 -12.71
C THR A 116 -12.26 -0.25 -11.36
N ILE A 117 -12.70 1.00 -11.23
CA ILE A 117 -12.66 1.79 -9.99
C ILE A 117 -13.49 1.11 -8.90
N GLN A 118 -14.70 0.65 -9.24
CA GLN A 118 -15.58 0.00 -8.28
C GLN A 118 -14.93 -1.21 -7.61
N ASN A 119 -14.14 -1.99 -8.35
CA ASN A 119 -13.42 -3.13 -7.80
C ASN A 119 -12.42 -2.71 -6.68
N ILE A 120 -11.73 -1.58 -6.84
CA ILE A 120 -10.81 -1.07 -5.80
C ILE A 120 -11.59 -0.63 -4.57
N LEU A 121 -12.71 0.09 -4.77
CA LEU A 121 -13.57 0.53 -3.68
C LEU A 121 -14.17 -0.64 -2.90
N ASP A 122 -14.61 -1.69 -3.60
CA ASP A 122 -15.17 -2.90 -2.99
C ASP A 122 -14.12 -3.65 -2.16
N HIS A 123 -12.87 -3.75 -2.66
CA HIS A 123 -11.77 -4.34 -1.89
C HIS A 123 -11.47 -3.53 -0.63
N ASN A 124 -11.44 -2.21 -0.71
CA ASN A 124 -11.26 -1.34 0.45
C ASN A 124 -12.40 -1.51 1.46
N ALA A 125 -13.65 -1.48 0.99
CA ALA A 125 -14.81 -1.70 1.85
C ALA A 125 -14.79 -3.09 2.52
N ARG A 126 -14.33 -4.13 1.81
CA ARG A 126 -14.14 -5.47 2.38
C ARG A 126 -13.09 -5.48 3.48
N ALA A 127 -11.94 -4.82 3.26
CA ALA A 127 -10.90 -4.71 4.28
C ALA A 127 -11.43 -4.05 5.57
N HIS A 128 -12.17 -2.95 5.43
CA HIS A 128 -12.81 -2.29 6.58
C HIS A 128 -13.81 -3.21 7.32
N ARG A 129 -14.64 -3.97 6.58
CA ARG A 129 -15.57 -4.94 7.21
C ARG A 129 -14.83 -6.05 7.98
N LEU A 130 -13.61 -6.40 7.58
CA LEU A 130 -12.74 -7.35 8.30
C LEU A 130 -12.01 -6.70 9.48
N GLY A 131 -12.32 -5.44 9.83
CA GLY A 131 -11.69 -4.72 10.93
C GLY A 131 -10.30 -4.17 10.63
N ILE A 132 -9.87 -4.20 9.37
CA ILE A 132 -8.56 -3.65 8.96
C ILE A 132 -8.70 -2.13 8.91
N SER A 133 -8.12 -1.45 9.90
CA SER A 133 -8.16 0.02 10.03
C SER A 133 -6.81 0.69 9.75
N GLY A 134 -5.78 -0.09 9.43
CA GLY A 134 -4.43 0.41 9.18
C GLY A 134 -3.56 -0.59 8.40
N VAL A 135 -2.46 -0.10 7.89
CA VAL A 135 -1.50 -0.86 7.09
C VAL A 135 -0.08 -0.72 7.69
N PRO A 136 0.74 -1.77 7.50
CA PRO A 136 0.43 -3.08 6.95
C PRO A 136 -0.53 -3.88 7.84
N ALA A 137 -1.28 -4.83 7.25
CA ALA A 137 -2.07 -5.79 8.00
C ALA A 137 -1.67 -7.21 7.57
N PHE A 138 -1.35 -8.06 8.55
CA PHE A 138 -0.97 -9.45 8.32
C PHE A 138 -2.15 -10.33 8.72
N ILE A 139 -2.65 -11.12 7.79
CA ILE A 139 -3.75 -12.07 8.02
C ILE A 139 -3.22 -13.46 7.73
N VAL A 140 -3.31 -14.36 8.70
CA VAL A 140 -2.88 -15.76 8.56
C VAL A 140 -4.10 -16.65 8.74
N ASP A 141 -4.29 -17.56 7.80
CA ASP A 141 -5.38 -18.55 7.78
C ASP A 141 -6.80 -17.94 7.89
N GLY A 142 -6.96 -16.67 7.49
CA GLY A 142 -8.24 -15.95 7.56
C GLY A 142 -8.76 -15.67 8.98
N GLN A 143 -8.07 -16.10 10.03
CA GLN A 143 -8.52 -16.04 11.44
C GLN A 143 -7.61 -15.19 12.32
N PHE A 144 -6.32 -15.21 12.07
CA PHE A 144 -5.34 -14.48 12.89
C PHE A 144 -4.92 -13.21 12.15
N SER A 145 -5.00 -12.07 12.81
CA SER A 145 -4.60 -10.79 12.22
C SER A 145 -3.78 -9.93 13.16
N ILE A 146 -2.79 -9.24 12.60
CA ILE A 146 -2.02 -8.21 13.29
C ILE A 146 -1.97 -6.98 12.39
N SER A 147 -2.24 -5.80 12.94
CA SER A 147 -2.16 -4.51 12.25
C SER A 147 -0.91 -3.75 12.63
N GLY A 148 -0.39 -3.00 11.67
CA GLY A 148 0.81 -2.18 11.81
C GLY A 148 2.11 -2.94 11.54
N ALA A 149 3.19 -2.18 11.30
CA ALA A 149 4.53 -2.74 11.21
C ALA A 149 4.93 -3.35 12.56
N GLN A 150 5.42 -4.58 12.53
CA GLN A 150 5.75 -5.37 13.70
C GLN A 150 7.18 -5.89 13.62
N GLU A 151 7.79 -6.11 14.77
CA GLU A 151 9.07 -6.80 14.84
C GLU A 151 8.95 -8.23 14.29
N PRO A 152 9.98 -8.76 13.59
CA PRO A 152 9.95 -10.10 12.99
C PRO A 152 9.52 -11.20 13.96
N ALA A 153 9.93 -11.11 15.23
CA ALA A 153 9.56 -12.08 16.26
C ALA A 153 8.05 -12.11 16.56
N VAL A 154 7.34 -10.98 16.38
CA VAL A 154 5.88 -10.90 16.55
C VAL A 154 5.17 -11.61 15.40
N ILE A 155 5.64 -11.39 14.17
CA ILE A 155 5.12 -12.05 12.98
C ILE A 155 5.41 -13.56 13.05
N GLY A 156 6.62 -13.96 13.51
CA GLY A 156 6.97 -15.35 13.73
C GLY A 156 5.99 -16.05 14.69
N ARG A 157 5.68 -15.43 15.83
CA ARG A 157 4.70 -15.99 16.77
C ARG A 157 3.29 -16.12 16.18
N LEU A 158 2.86 -15.16 15.34
CA LEU A 158 1.58 -15.27 14.63
C LEU A 158 1.53 -16.53 13.75
N LEU A 159 2.61 -16.79 13.02
CA LEU A 159 2.72 -17.97 12.15
C LEU A 159 2.75 -19.26 12.96
N ASP A 160 3.42 -19.29 14.11
CA ASP A 160 3.50 -20.46 14.98
C ASP A 160 2.13 -20.81 15.56
N VAL A 161 1.38 -19.81 16.07
CA VAL A 161 0.01 -20.00 16.58
C VAL A 161 -0.92 -20.52 15.47
N ALA A 162 -0.84 -19.97 14.27
CA ALA A 162 -1.64 -20.46 13.15
C ALA A 162 -1.30 -21.92 12.78
N ARG A 163 -0.02 -22.29 12.78
CA ARG A 163 0.43 -23.68 12.52
C ARG A 163 -0.03 -24.66 13.59
N GLU A 164 0.04 -24.28 14.87
CA GLU A 164 -0.43 -25.11 15.96
C GLU A 164 -1.94 -25.37 15.83
N ARG A 165 -2.71 -24.32 15.56
CA ARG A 165 -4.15 -24.43 15.35
C ARG A 165 -4.50 -25.33 14.17
N GLN A 166 -3.79 -25.23 13.07
CA GLN A 166 -4.00 -26.10 11.91
C GLN A 166 -3.70 -27.58 12.23
N ARG A 167 -2.64 -27.87 13.01
CA ARG A 167 -2.32 -29.22 13.46
C ARG A 167 -3.40 -29.81 14.37
N GLU A 168 -3.95 -29.00 15.29
CA GLU A 168 -5.06 -29.43 16.16
C GLU A 168 -6.32 -29.79 15.36
N LEU A 169 -6.67 -28.97 14.35
CA LEU A 169 -7.82 -29.24 13.48
C LEU A 169 -7.65 -30.54 12.71
N LEU A 170 -6.48 -30.77 12.10
CA LEU A 170 -6.17 -32.00 11.37
C LEU A 170 -6.14 -33.23 12.30
N ALA A 171 -5.65 -33.11 13.52
CA ALA A 171 -5.68 -34.21 14.49
C ALA A 171 -7.08 -34.53 14.98
N GLY A 172 -7.96 -33.52 15.11
CA GLY A 172 -9.36 -33.70 15.51
C GLY A 172 -10.21 -34.39 14.43
N GLU A 173 -9.92 -34.17 13.14
CA GLU A 173 -10.62 -34.83 12.02
C GLU A 173 -10.26 -36.33 11.85
N VAL A 174 -9.11 -36.77 12.37
CA VAL A 174 -8.68 -38.19 12.28
C VAL A 174 -9.32 -39.05 13.39
N THR A 175 -9.91 -38.45 14.43
CA THR A 175 -10.47 -39.13 15.60
C THR A 175 -11.99 -39.14 15.65
N GLY A 176 -12.68 -38.65 14.64
CA GLY A 176 -14.16 -38.64 14.49
C GLY A 176 -14.58 -39.44 13.27
#